data_d3515c6cbab6aa9bae7152b6c3bb3ac1
#
_entry.id   d3515c6cbab6aa9bae7152b6c3bb3ac1
#
_cell.length_a   1.000
_cell.length_b   1.000
_cell.length_c   1.000
_cell.angle_alpha   90.00
_cell.angle_beta   90.00
_cell.angle_gamma   90.00
#
_symmetry.space_group_name_H-M   'P 1'
#
loop_
_entity.id
_entity.type
_entity.pdbx_description
1 polymer ?
#
loop_
_entity_poly.entity_id
_entity_poly.type
_entity_poly.pdbx_seq_one_letter_code
_entity_poly.pdbx_strand_id
1 'polypeptide(L)'
;MTAFITMVLAAFVCFALVFYIKQRQFRHPALSMPYQLRRPVLKTEERELLAMLQQAVADDYLILCKIRVADVVDVTAIPRRTPWYQATNRISAGCFDFLLCDPQTLDPVCAIEMEPADDGNAFLDQLCSTIGLPLVRLPAEKARSYSEVRSAIQRVATA
;
A
#
# COMPACT_ATOMS: atom_id res chain seq x y z
N MET A 1 31.37 -50.39 -26.27
CA MET A 1 30.66 -49.39 -27.06
C MET A 1 29.16 -49.37 -26.76
N THR A 2 28.48 -50.49 -26.74
CA THR A 2 27.03 -50.57 -26.44
C THR A 2 26.64 -50.01 -25.08
N ALA A 3 27.38 -50.33 -24.01
CA ALA A 3 27.10 -49.83 -22.66
C ALA A 3 27.21 -48.30 -22.54
N PHE A 4 28.14 -47.69 -23.27
CA PHE A 4 28.31 -46.25 -23.30
C PHE A 4 27.10 -45.54 -24.01
N ILE A 5 26.67 -46.12 -25.13
CA ILE A 5 25.51 -45.60 -25.89
C ILE A 5 24.23 -45.70 -25.06
N THR A 6 24.02 -46.83 -24.36
CA THR A 6 22.82 -46.99 -23.50
C THR A 6 22.81 -46.00 -22.32
N MET A 7 23.97 -45.72 -21.73
CA MET A 7 24.09 -44.74 -20.65
C MET A 7 23.75 -43.30 -21.12
N VAL A 8 24.28 -42.92 -22.31
CA VAL A 8 23.99 -41.60 -22.91
C VAL A 8 22.51 -41.47 -23.26
N LEU A 9 21.90 -42.50 -23.83
CA LEU A 9 20.47 -42.53 -24.13
C LEU A 9 19.61 -42.39 -22.86
N ALA A 10 19.94 -43.12 -21.81
CA ALA A 10 19.24 -43.04 -20.53
C ALA A 10 19.34 -41.64 -19.92
N ALA A 11 20.52 -41.02 -19.95
CA ALA A 11 20.70 -39.64 -19.46
C ALA A 11 19.88 -38.62 -20.25
N PHE A 12 19.83 -38.79 -21.58
CA PHE A 12 19.01 -37.90 -22.44
C PHE A 12 17.51 -38.02 -22.16
N VAL A 13 17.02 -39.26 -21.98
CA VAL A 13 15.62 -39.50 -21.62
C VAL A 13 15.26 -38.89 -20.27
N CYS A 14 16.14 -39.08 -19.26
CA CYS A 14 15.96 -38.44 -17.94
C CYS A 14 15.93 -36.92 -18.04
N PHE A 15 16.85 -36.32 -18.80
CA PHE A 15 16.89 -34.88 -19.01
C PHE A 15 15.62 -34.35 -19.71
N ALA A 16 15.19 -35.02 -20.76
CA ALA A 16 13.96 -34.68 -21.50
C ALA A 16 12.70 -34.77 -20.60
N LEU A 17 12.65 -35.79 -19.74
CA LEU A 17 11.56 -36.01 -18.79
C LEU A 17 11.51 -34.92 -17.72
N VAL A 18 12.66 -34.57 -17.14
CA VAL A 18 12.76 -33.46 -16.17
C VAL A 18 12.38 -32.12 -16.81
N PHE A 19 12.88 -31.88 -18.04
CA PHE A 19 12.54 -30.68 -18.80
C PHE A 19 11.04 -30.59 -19.10
N TYR A 20 10.43 -31.69 -19.51
CA TYR A 20 8.98 -31.78 -19.76
C TYR A 20 8.15 -31.50 -18.50
N ILE A 21 8.51 -32.13 -17.37
CA ILE A 21 7.85 -31.91 -16.08
C ILE A 21 7.95 -30.44 -15.67
N LYS A 22 9.16 -29.85 -15.75
CA LYS A 22 9.40 -28.46 -15.43
C LYS A 22 8.60 -27.52 -16.33
N GLN A 23 8.57 -27.77 -17.63
CA GLN A 23 7.80 -26.98 -18.57
C GLN A 23 6.28 -27.07 -18.30
N ARG A 24 5.77 -28.24 -17.89
CA ARG A 24 4.39 -28.44 -17.51
C ARG A 24 4.02 -27.68 -16.22
N GLN A 25 4.90 -27.65 -15.24
CA GLN A 25 4.73 -26.89 -14.00
C GLN A 25 4.64 -25.39 -14.28
N PHE A 26 5.51 -24.86 -15.17
CA PHE A 26 5.46 -23.43 -15.55
C PHE A 26 4.24 -23.04 -16.39
N ARG A 27 3.54 -23.99 -16.99
CA ARG A 27 2.30 -23.74 -17.77
C ARG A 27 1.03 -23.81 -16.93
N HIS A 28 1.15 -24.06 -15.62
CA HIS A 28 -0.04 -24.07 -14.77
C HIS A 28 -0.63 -22.66 -14.67
N PRO A 29 -1.92 -22.43 -14.97
CA PRO A 29 -2.55 -21.10 -14.95
C PRO A 29 -2.33 -20.34 -13.63
N ALA A 30 -2.31 -21.06 -12.50
CA ALA A 30 -2.05 -20.51 -11.18
C ALA A 30 -0.62 -19.96 -11.00
N LEU A 31 0.33 -20.35 -11.87
CA LEU A 31 1.72 -19.83 -11.85
C LEU A 31 1.90 -18.67 -12.83
N SER A 32 1.09 -18.57 -13.89
CA SER A 32 1.13 -17.46 -14.84
C SER A 32 0.44 -16.22 -14.29
N MET A 33 -0.62 -16.39 -13.48
CA MET A 33 -1.39 -15.31 -12.85
C MET A 33 -1.74 -15.70 -11.40
N PRO A 34 -0.78 -15.65 -10.47
CA PRO A 34 -0.95 -16.09 -9.08
C PRO A 34 -1.69 -15.05 -8.23
N TYR A 35 -2.81 -14.51 -8.72
CA TYR A 35 -3.56 -13.45 -8.06
C TYR A 35 -4.95 -13.92 -7.69
N GLN A 36 -5.43 -13.48 -6.55
CA GLN A 36 -6.81 -13.69 -6.12
C GLN A 36 -7.36 -12.37 -5.54
N LEU A 37 -8.67 -12.22 -5.62
CA LEU A 37 -9.34 -11.07 -5.04
C LEU A 37 -9.22 -11.12 -3.51
N ARG A 38 -8.66 -10.05 -2.93
CA ARG A 38 -8.61 -9.86 -1.47
C ARG A 38 -10.00 -9.44 -0.96
N ARG A 39 -10.53 -10.17 0.00
CA ARG A 39 -11.82 -9.88 0.64
C ARG A 39 -11.70 -10.09 2.15
N PRO A 40 -12.02 -9.10 2.98
CA PRO A 40 -12.34 -7.71 2.66
C PRO A 40 -11.10 -6.88 2.28
N VAL A 41 -11.29 -5.73 1.63
CA VAL A 41 -10.21 -4.78 1.30
C VAL A 41 -9.72 -4.07 2.56
N LEU A 42 -10.65 -3.60 3.39
CA LEU A 42 -10.38 -2.96 4.67
C LEU A 42 -10.57 -3.94 5.84
N LYS A 43 -9.71 -3.88 6.84
CA LYS A 43 -9.87 -4.61 8.10
C LYS A 43 -11.09 -4.11 8.87
N THR A 44 -11.52 -4.83 9.90
CA THR A 44 -12.70 -4.48 10.68
C THR A 44 -12.55 -3.12 11.35
N GLU A 45 -11.41 -2.85 11.97
CA GLU A 45 -11.12 -1.58 12.65
C GLU A 45 -11.08 -0.40 11.64
N GLU A 46 -10.49 -0.64 10.46
CA GLU A 46 -10.45 0.37 9.38
C GLU A 46 -11.85 0.71 8.85
N ARG A 47 -12.75 -0.27 8.79
CA ARG A 47 -14.15 -0.04 8.38
C ARG A 47 -14.95 0.73 9.43
N GLU A 48 -14.70 0.44 10.71
CA GLU A 48 -15.30 1.17 11.82
C GLU A 48 -14.86 2.63 11.79
N LEU A 49 -13.55 2.88 11.63
CA LEU A 49 -13.02 4.24 11.49
C LEU A 49 -13.58 4.94 10.26
N LEU A 50 -13.67 4.28 9.10
CA LEU A 50 -14.26 4.86 7.89
C LEU A 50 -15.69 5.33 8.13
N ALA A 51 -16.52 4.51 8.80
CA ALA A 51 -17.90 4.90 9.12
C ALA A 51 -17.97 6.15 10.02
N MET A 52 -17.07 6.26 11.00
CA MET A 52 -16.97 7.43 11.86
C MET A 52 -16.46 8.67 11.12
N LEU A 53 -15.46 8.49 10.24
CA LEU A 53 -14.96 9.56 9.38
C LEU A 53 -16.08 10.10 8.48
N GLN A 54 -16.85 9.24 7.82
CA GLN A 54 -17.98 9.63 6.98
C GLN A 54 -19.03 10.44 7.75
N GLN A 55 -19.31 10.07 8.99
CA GLN A 55 -20.20 10.85 9.85
C GLN A 55 -19.60 12.19 10.30
N ALA A 56 -18.28 12.21 10.55
CA ALA A 56 -17.59 13.39 11.09
C ALA A 56 -17.37 14.48 10.04
N VAL A 57 -17.07 14.08 8.80
CA VAL A 57 -16.80 15.03 7.69
C VAL A 57 -18.02 15.33 6.84
N ALA A 58 -19.07 14.48 6.92
CA ALA A 58 -20.30 14.59 6.11
C ALA A 58 -19.95 14.80 4.62
N ASP A 59 -20.42 15.89 4.01
CA ASP A 59 -20.17 16.26 2.61
C ASP A 59 -19.02 17.26 2.44
N ASP A 60 -18.36 17.67 3.54
CA ASP A 60 -17.29 18.67 3.50
C ASP A 60 -16.01 18.14 2.85
N TYR A 61 -15.76 16.85 2.93
CA TYR A 61 -14.56 16.22 2.39
C TYR A 61 -14.86 14.87 1.72
N LEU A 62 -14.12 14.57 0.65
CA LEU A 62 -14.07 13.23 0.05
C LEU A 62 -13.05 12.37 0.80
N ILE A 63 -13.45 11.16 1.18
CA ILE A 63 -12.55 10.21 1.86
C ILE A 63 -12.04 9.19 0.86
N LEU A 64 -10.74 9.17 0.63
CA LEU A 64 -10.05 8.15 -0.14
C LEU A 64 -9.38 7.16 0.80
N CYS A 65 -9.49 5.85 0.50
CA CYS A 65 -8.93 4.78 1.33
C CYS A 65 -7.73 4.13 0.68
N LYS A 66 -6.68 3.85 1.46
CA LYS A 66 -5.50 3.08 1.01
C LYS A 66 -4.83 3.68 -0.23
N ILE A 67 -4.58 4.97 -0.19
CA ILE A 67 -3.91 5.71 -1.27
C ILE A 67 -2.40 5.61 -1.09
N ARG A 68 -1.69 5.21 -2.14
CA ARG A 68 -0.23 5.16 -2.08
C ARG A 68 0.34 6.57 -1.91
N VAL A 69 1.40 6.68 -1.11
CA VAL A 69 2.11 7.95 -0.93
C VAL A 69 2.61 8.49 -2.28
N ALA A 70 3.05 7.62 -3.17
CA ALA A 70 3.53 7.99 -4.50
C ALA A 70 2.43 8.53 -5.46
N ASP A 71 1.14 8.38 -5.13
CA ASP A 71 0.03 8.95 -5.91
C ASP A 71 -0.34 10.37 -5.41
N VAL A 72 0.21 10.79 -4.27
CA VAL A 72 -0.05 12.09 -3.62
C VAL A 72 1.18 13.00 -3.62
N VAL A 73 2.39 12.41 -3.65
CA VAL A 73 3.65 13.12 -3.43
C VAL A 73 4.59 12.95 -4.63
N ASP A 74 5.04 14.07 -5.18
CA ASP A 74 6.05 14.10 -6.23
C ASP A 74 7.46 14.19 -5.69
N VAL A 75 8.41 13.50 -6.33
CA VAL A 75 9.83 13.58 -6.01
C VAL A 75 10.47 14.73 -6.75
N THR A 76 10.91 15.75 -6.02
CA THR A 76 11.56 16.97 -6.57
C THR A 76 13.05 16.79 -6.88
N ALA A 77 13.66 15.65 -6.52
CA ALA A 77 15.06 15.37 -6.82
C ALA A 77 15.28 15.21 -8.33
N ILE A 78 16.51 15.49 -8.79
CA ILE A 78 16.89 15.37 -10.20
C ILE A 78 16.65 13.93 -10.69
N PRO A 79 15.80 13.72 -11.72
CA PRO A 79 15.45 12.39 -12.21
C PRO A 79 16.68 11.55 -12.61
N ARG A 80 16.59 10.24 -12.45
CA ARG A 80 17.64 9.27 -12.79
C ARG A 80 18.95 9.42 -12.02
N ARG A 81 18.97 10.17 -10.91
CA ARG A 81 20.09 10.23 -9.96
C ARG A 81 19.78 9.35 -8.74
N THR A 82 20.81 8.93 -8.02
CA THR A 82 20.67 8.07 -6.83
C THR A 82 19.66 8.61 -5.80
N PRO A 83 19.64 9.91 -5.44
CA PRO A 83 18.65 10.45 -4.52
C PRO A 83 17.22 10.31 -5.04
N TRP A 84 17.00 10.46 -6.35
CA TRP A 84 15.68 10.29 -6.95
C TRP A 84 15.18 8.85 -6.83
N TYR A 85 16.02 7.86 -7.14
CA TYR A 85 15.65 6.45 -6.98
C TYR A 85 15.35 6.09 -5.53
N GLN A 86 16.17 6.58 -4.60
CA GLN A 86 15.97 6.34 -3.17
C GLN A 86 14.64 6.94 -2.68
N ALA A 87 14.36 8.20 -3.03
CA ALA A 87 13.11 8.86 -2.68
C ALA A 87 11.89 8.15 -3.30
N THR A 88 11.95 7.84 -4.60
CA THR A 88 10.87 7.13 -5.31
C THR A 88 10.58 5.76 -4.68
N ASN A 89 11.61 4.97 -4.40
CA ASN A 89 11.43 3.67 -3.75
C ASN A 89 10.80 3.80 -2.36
N ARG A 90 11.18 4.84 -1.62
CA ARG A 90 10.68 5.07 -0.26
C ARG A 90 9.20 5.43 -0.24
N ILE A 91 8.74 6.32 -1.14
CA ILE A 91 7.32 6.69 -1.23
C ILE A 91 6.47 5.59 -1.87
N SER A 92 7.05 4.78 -2.77
CA SER A 92 6.32 3.69 -3.45
C SER A 92 5.86 2.58 -2.52
N ALA A 93 6.57 2.36 -1.40
CA ALA A 93 6.22 1.37 -0.39
C ALA A 93 5.18 1.88 0.63
N GLY A 94 5.00 3.21 0.73
CA GLY A 94 4.09 3.85 1.68
C GLY A 94 2.66 3.89 1.17
N CYS A 95 1.71 3.85 2.11
CA CYS A 95 0.28 3.96 1.83
C CYS A 95 -0.37 4.73 2.99
N PHE A 96 -1.17 5.73 2.68
CA PHE A 96 -2.04 6.38 3.66
C PHE A 96 -3.27 5.51 3.91
N ASP A 97 -3.66 5.32 5.15
CA ASP A 97 -4.89 4.58 5.49
C ASP A 97 -6.11 5.30 4.95
N PHE A 98 -6.21 6.61 5.22
CA PHE A 98 -7.24 7.49 4.66
C PHE A 98 -6.64 8.83 4.27
N LEU A 99 -7.20 9.44 3.24
CA LEU A 99 -6.86 10.78 2.77
C LEU A 99 -8.16 11.57 2.62
N LEU A 100 -8.25 12.70 3.30
CA LEU A 100 -9.32 13.66 3.10
C LEU A 100 -8.93 14.61 1.98
N CYS A 101 -9.81 14.77 1.01
CA CYS A 101 -9.63 15.66 -0.12
C CYS A 101 -10.78 16.65 -0.22
N ASP A 102 -10.52 17.81 -0.80
CA ASP A 102 -11.57 18.71 -1.24
C ASP A 102 -12.48 17.99 -2.25
N PRO A 103 -13.80 18.02 -2.11
CA PRO A 103 -14.72 17.26 -2.95
C PRO A 103 -14.80 17.78 -4.39
N GLN A 104 -14.36 19.02 -4.69
CA GLN A 104 -14.43 19.62 -6.00
C GLN A 104 -13.12 19.53 -6.77
N THR A 105 -12.00 19.83 -6.09
CA THR A 105 -10.66 19.88 -6.70
C THR A 105 -9.90 18.58 -6.56
N LEU A 106 -10.26 17.73 -5.60
CA LEU A 106 -9.56 16.53 -5.15
C LEU A 106 -8.18 16.84 -4.54
N ASP A 107 -7.93 18.08 -4.17
CA ASP A 107 -6.69 18.44 -3.49
C ASP A 107 -6.64 17.77 -2.11
N PRO A 108 -5.49 17.18 -1.72
CA PRO A 108 -5.32 16.57 -0.42
C PRO A 108 -5.31 17.61 0.69
N VAL A 109 -6.20 17.44 1.67
CA VAL A 109 -6.35 18.34 2.83
C VAL A 109 -5.70 17.77 4.07
N CYS A 110 -5.85 16.47 4.31
CA CYS A 110 -5.34 15.82 5.51
C CYS A 110 -5.16 14.31 5.29
N ALA A 111 -4.04 13.78 5.71
CA ALA A 111 -3.81 12.34 5.80
C ALA A 111 -4.19 11.81 7.19
N ILE A 112 -4.74 10.60 7.24
CA ILE A 112 -5.13 9.95 8.49
C ILE A 112 -4.50 8.56 8.51
N GLU A 113 -3.78 8.27 9.58
CA GLU A 113 -3.18 6.97 9.86
C GLU A 113 -3.79 6.37 11.12
N MET A 114 -4.17 5.10 11.03
CA MET A 114 -4.58 4.34 12.20
C MET A 114 -3.36 3.68 12.80
N GLU A 115 -2.91 4.17 13.95
CA GLU A 115 -1.71 3.65 14.61
C GLU A 115 -1.94 2.25 15.19
N PRO A 116 -1.08 1.26 14.88
CA PRO A 116 -0.81 0.18 15.81
C PRO A 116 -0.07 0.77 17.03
N ALA A 117 -0.34 0.25 18.22
CA ALA A 117 0.09 0.83 19.51
C ALA A 117 1.61 1.04 19.68
N ASP A 118 2.48 0.53 18.80
CA ASP A 118 3.91 0.41 19.09
C ASP A 118 4.92 1.08 18.16
N ASP A 119 4.59 1.49 16.91
CA ASP A 119 5.60 2.11 16.03
C ASP A 119 4.95 3.05 14.99
N GLY A 120 4.88 4.33 15.33
CA GLY A 120 4.57 5.38 14.37
C GLY A 120 5.59 5.40 13.21
N ASN A 121 5.12 5.43 11.97
CA ASN A 121 6.00 5.53 10.81
C ASN A 121 6.63 6.94 10.76
N ALA A 122 7.78 7.11 11.41
CA ALA A 122 8.52 8.38 11.48
C ALA A 122 8.80 9.00 10.08
N PHE A 123 8.85 8.17 9.05
CA PHE A 123 9.00 8.66 7.68
C PHE A 123 7.76 9.45 7.21
N LEU A 124 6.56 8.96 7.49
CA LEU A 124 5.33 9.68 7.11
C LEU A 124 5.20 11.00 7.85
N ASP A 125 5.59 11.06 9.12
CA ASP A 125 5.58 12.32 9.89
C ASP A 125 6.51 13.35 9.26
N GLN A 126 7.75 12.95 8.98
CA GLN A 126 8.73 13.83 8.33
C GLN A 126 8.30 14.25 6.93
N LEU A 127 7.76 13.31 6.15
CA LEU A 127 7.27 13.59 4.79
C LEU A 127 6.12 14.59 4.82
N CYS A 128 5.07 14.30 5.60
CA CYS A 128 3.88 15.16 5.69
C CYS A 128 4.24 16.56 6.21
N SER A 129 5.11 16.65 7.20
CA SER A 129 5.63 17.95 7.66
C SER A 129 6.40 18.70 6.55
N THR A 130 7.19 18.00 5.74
CA THR A 130 7.99 18.62 4.66
C THR A 130 7.11 19.14 3.52
N ILE A 131 6.03 18.43 3.16
CA ILE A 131 5.13 18.83 2.08
C ILE A 131 3.97 19.72 2.55
N GLY A 132 3.87 19.97 3.86
CA GLY A 132 2.79 20.77 4.43
C GLY A 132 1.42 20.09 4.45
N LEU A 133 1.37 18.75 4.34
CA LEU A 133 0.14 17.97 4.46
C LEU A 133 -0.09 17.60 5.93
N PRO A 134 -1.16 18.06 6.58
CA PRO A 134 -1.48 17.65 7.94
C PRO A 134 -1.64 16.13 8.05
N LEU A 135 -1.02 15.52 9.06
CA LEU A 135 -1.13 14.10 9.37
C LEU A 135 -1.80 13.91 10.73
N VAL A 136 -2.93 13.23 10.73
CA VAL A 136 -3.66 12.84 11.95
C VAL A 136 -3.38 11.38 12.24
N ARG A 137 -2.87 11.10 13.43
CA ARG A 137 -2.70 9.75 13.93
C ARG A 137 -3.80 9.42 14.93
N LEU A 138 -4.51 8.34 14.65
CA LEU A 138 -5.61 7.87 15.51
C LEU A 138 -5.24 6.49 16.06
N PRO A 139 -4.88 6.37 17.36
CA PRO A 139 -4.74 5.09 18.01
C PRO A 139 -6.04 4.28 17.86
N ALA A 140 -5.92 2.97 17.67
CA ALA A 140 -7.06 2.08 17.42
C ALA A 140 -8.18 2.21 18.48
N GLU A 141 -7.82 2.53 19.73
CA GLU A 141 -8.78 2.77 20.81
C GLU A 141 -9.58 4.09 20.61
N LYS A 142 -8.90 5.16 20.18
CA LYS A 142 -9.51 6.47 19.90
C LYS A 142 -10.28 6.49 18.58
N ALA A 143 -9.84 5.70 17.61
CA ALA A 143 -10.52 5.51 16.34
C ALA A 143 -11.94 4.92 16.49
N ARG A 144 -12.30 4.42 17.66
CA ARG A 144 -13.65 3.91 18.01
C ARG A 144 -14.56 4.98 18.64
N SER A 145 -14.05 6.19 18.88
CA SER A 145 -14.82 7.27 19.49
C SER A 145 -15.10 8.38 18.47
N TYR A 146 -16.36 8.59 18.13
CA TYR A 146 -16.80 9.66 17.23
C TYR A 146 -16.31 11.05 17.66
N SER A 147 -16.37 11.35 18.96
CA SER A 147 -15.95 12.65 19.51
C SER A 147 -14.45 12.89 19.32
N GLU A 148 -13.63 11.86 19.47
CA GLU A 148 -12.18 11.93 19.26
C GLU A 148 -11.85 12.13 17.78
N VAL A 149 -12.47 11.36 16.89
CA VAL A 149 -12.29 11.47 15.44
C VAL A 149 -12.68 12.86 14.97
N ARG A 150 -13.87 13.36 15.36
CA ARG A 150 -14.33 14.69 15.00
C ARG A 150 -13.40 15.78 15.52
N SER A 151 -12.96 15.70 16.77
CA SER A 151 -12.04 16.67 17.37
C SER A 151 -10.68 16.67 16.67
N ALA A 152 -10.20 15.51 16.22
CA ALA A 152 -8.96 15.40 15.48
C ALA A 152 -9.04 16.09 14.10
N ILE A 153 -10.14 15.87 13.37
CA ILE A 153 -10.38 16.51 12.06
C ILE A 153 -10.55 18.02 12.20
N GLN A 154 -11.34 18.49 13.18
CA GLN A 154 -11.58 19.93 13.39
C GLN A 154 -10.28 20.68 13.68
N ARG A 155 -9.35 20.11 14.41
CA ARG A 155 -8.03 20.74 14.68
C ARG A 155 -7.22 20.98 13.39
N VAL A 156 -7.41 20.16 12.38
CA VAL A 156 -6.72 20.28 11.10
C VAL A 156 -7.44 21.27 10.17
N ALA A 157 -8.78 21.26 10.17
CA ALA A 157 -9.57 22.17 9.35
C ALA A 157 -9.44 23.64 9.77
N THR A 158 -8.93 23.90 10.99
CA THR A 158 -8.76 25.27 11.54
C THR A 158 -7.29 25.74 11.56
N ALA A 159 -6.33 24.93 11.12
CA ALA A 159 -4.90 25.24 11.06
C ALA A 159 -4.47 25.68 9.67
#